data_4f19d04826f10f14d1192437e4ea34f5
#
_entry.id   4f19d04826f10f14d1192437e4ea34f5
#
_cell.length_a   1.000
_cell.length_b   1.000
_cell.length_c   1.000
_cell.angle_alpha   90.00
_cell.angle_beta   90.00
_cell.angle_gamma   90.00
#
_symmetry.space_group_name_H-M   'P 1'
#
loop_
_entity.id
_entity.type
_entity.pdbx_description
1 polymer ?
#
loop_
_entity_poly.entity_id
_entity_poly.type
_entity_poly.pdbx_seq_one_letter_code
_entity_poly.pdbx_strand_id
1 'polypeptide(L)'
;MVGLGCIEVSIQTTKLKNVRMKRKWLSWAVVTIVFFTLACNNKNTKITSEDSPTAGTIHISIDESFKPVMEEQIKVHHSSFPNTKIEVSYKSEADCFRDLQQDSTRMVIVARGLNKQEDTFFENQLSYPVQYGEIAYDAVTIIINKAGKDSVFTFEKLRKILSGQTATTVVMDGNSATSTVRYLRDTILHGAPFGSNVVAAKNSEDVLAKVAERADAIGFVGLSWIGDSYNATQLEYLKKVNLGLVECTKCEEKGLYARPSQATISRGQYALSRPVYYILKENATGLGTGFMNFMSLERGQLIFRRGGLVPAKMGFTRRTGTIKNAD
;
A
#
# COMPACT_ATOMS: atom_id res chain seq x y z
N MET A 1 44.67 -100.12 3.88
CA MET A 1 43.22 -99.83 3.87
C MET A 1 42.92 -98.96 5.04
N VAL A 2 42.87 -97.63 4.87
CA VAL A 2 42.17 -96.60 5.69
C VAL A 2 42.55 -95.31 5.05
N GLY A 3 41.57 -94.54 4.54
CA GLY A 3 41.86 -93.13 4.17
C GLY A 3 41.06 -92.54 3.02
N LEU A 4 39.75 -92.86 2.90
CA LEU A 4 38.89 -92.21 1.87
C LEU A 4 37.58 -91.61 2.43
N GLY A 5 37.42 -91.60 3.77
CA GLY A 5 36.15 -91.11 4.37
C GLY A 5 36.10 -89.68 4.88
N CYS A 6 37.24 -88.95 5.00
CA CYS A 6 37.29 -87.63 5.66
C CYS A 6 37.25 -86.45 4.73
N ILE A 7 37.41 -86.60 3.41
CA ILE A 7 37.51 -85.45 2.49
C ILE A 7 36.13 -85.03 1.94
N GLU A 8 35.16 -85.91 1.76
CA GLU A 8 33.83 -85.62 1.23
C GLU A 8 32.93 -84.84 2.20
N VAL A 9 33.04 -85.08 3.52
CA VAL A 9 32.25 -84.39 4.52
C VAL A 9 32.67 -82.87 4.65
N SER A 10 33.96 -82.57 4.42
CA SER A 10 34.49 -81.21 4.47
C SER A 10 34.02 -80.34 3.30
N ILE A 11 33.86 -80.94 2.10
CA ILE A 11 33.44 -80.19 0.89
C ILE A 11 31.95 -79.91 0.93
N GLN A 12 31.11 -80.74 1.47
CA GLN A 12 29.67 -80.51 1.58
C GLN A 12 29.34 -79.45 2.62
N THR A 13 30.04 -79.36 3.74
CA THR A 13 29.83 -78.34 4.77
C THR A 13 30.26 -76.97 4.31
N THR A 14 31.30 -76.88 3.47
CA THR A 14 31.75 -75.57 2.89
C THR A 14 30.79 -75.07 1.82
N LYS A 15 30.20 -75.96 0.98
CA LYS A 15 29.18 -75.54 -0.01
C LYS A 15 27.90 -75.05 0.66
N LEU A 16 27.43 -75.71 1.73
CA LEU A 16 26.22 -75.27 2.47
C LEU A 16 26.42 -73.96 3.21
N LYS A 17 27.61 -73.71 3.76
CA LYS A 17 27.93 -72.39 4.39
C LYS A 17 27.93 -71.27 3.37
N ASN A 18 28.49 -71.44 2.19
CA ASN A 18 28.53 -70.44 1.14
C ASN A 18 27.14 -70.09 0.55
N VAL A 19 26.25 -71.09 0.42
CA VAL A 19 24.88 -70.87 -0.04
C VAL A 19 24.06 -70.12 1.01
N ARG A 20 24.25 -70.41 2.31
CA ARG A 20 23.58 -69.69 3.41
C ARG A 20 24.07 -68.22 3.55
N MET A 21 25.36 -67.97 3.31
CA MET A 21 25.95 -66.60 3.35
C MET A 21 25.45 -65.80 2.18
N LYS A 22 25.41 -66.32 0.96
CA LYS A 22 24.86 -65.60 -0.22
C LYS A 22 23.37 -65.25 -0.05
N ARG A 23 22.57 -66.13 0.58
CA ARG A 23 21.14 -65.88 0.85
C ARG A 23 20.92 -64.80 1.92
N LYS A 24 21.80 -64.74 2.93
CA LYS A 24 21.75 -63.62 3.92
C LYS A 24 22.17 -62.32 3.31
N TRP A 25 23.16 -62.23 2.43
CA TRP A 25 23.57 -61.04 1.73
C TRP A 25 22.49 -60.54 0.77
N LEU A 26 21.81 -61.43 0.05
CA LEU A 26 20.69 -61.10 -0.82
C LEU A 26 19.52 -60.52 0.01
N SER A 27 19.22 -61.06 1.18
CA SER A 27 18.17 -60.57 2.08
C SER A 27 18.50 -59.18 2.63
N TRP A 28 19.77 -58.92 2.96
CA TRP A 28 20.22 -57.61 3.41
C TRP A 28 20.21 -56.55 2.27
N ALA A 29 20.57 -56.94 1.06
CA ALA A 29 20.51 -56.09 -0.12
C ALA A 29 19.07 -55.73 -0.47
N VAL A 30 18.10 -56.60 -0.36
CA VAL A 30 16.68 -56.35 -0.59
C VAL A 30 16.10 -55.42 0.50
N VAL A 31 16.49 -55.62 1.78
CA VAL A 31 16.04 -54.76 2.88
C VAL A 31 16.60 -53.30 2.74
N THR A 32 17.87 -53.17 2.32
CA THR A 32 18.45 -51.84 2.06
C THR A 32 17.80 -51.12 0.87
N ILE A 33 17.43 -51.83 -0.19
CA ILE A 33 16.73 -51.25 -1.36
C ILE A 33 15.32 -50.80 -0.96
N VAL A 34 14.60 -51.55 -0.12
CA VAL A 34 13.27 -51.19 0.38
C VAL A 34 13.34 -49.94 1.29
N PHE A 35 14.41 -49.84 2.11
CA PHE A 35 14.61 -48.62 2.93
C PHE A 35 14.93 -47.36 2.09
N PHE A 36 15.63 -47.49 0.98
CA PHE A 36 15.92 -46.39 0.08
C PHE A 36 14.69 -45.92 -0.73
N THR A 37 13.75 -46.81 -1.04
CA THR A 37 12.51 -46.43 -1.74
C THR A 37 11.50 -45.78 -0.82
N LEU A 38 11.54 -46.00 0.49
CA LEU A 38 10.67 -45.34 1.47
C LEU A 38 11.18 -43.94 1.86
N ALA A 39 12.45 -43.61 1.64
CA ALA A 39 13.02 -42.30 1.92
C ALA A 39 12.70 -41.23 0.85
N CYS A 40 12.19 -41.62 -0.33
CA CYS A 40 11.88 -40.68 -1.41
C CYS A 40 10.40 -40.24 -1.49
N ASN A 41 9.56 -40.60 -0.52
CA ASN A 41 8.13 -40.28 -0.59
C ASN A 41 7.71 -39.18 0.43
N ASN A 42 8.59 -38.24 0.73
CA ASN A 42 8.23 -37.08 1.52
C ASN A 42 8.08 -35.86 0.61
N LYS A 43 7.21 -35.96 -0.40
CA LYS A 43 6.80 -34.84 -1.22
C LYS A 43 5.42 -34.32 -0.79
N ASN A 44 5.34 -33.81 0.40
CA ASN A 44 4.37 -32.78 0.78
C ASN A 44 5.07 -31.74 1.64
N THR A 45 6.22 -31.25 1.23
CA THR A 45 6.59 -29.89 1.54
C THR A 45 5.62 -29.04 0.74
N LYS A 46 4.55 -28.51 1.39
CA LYS A 46 3.99 -27.26 0.96
C LYS A 46 5.21 -26.37 0.70
N ILE A 47 5.44 -26.02 -0.55
CA ILE A 47 6.32 -24.93 -0.90
C ILE A 47 5.64 -23.73 -0.24
N THR A 48 6.03 -23.39 0.99
CA THR A 48 5.86 -22.05 1.50
C THR A 48 6.61 -21.22 0.47
N SER A 49 5.89 -20.49 -0.37
CA SER A 49 6.50 -19.61 -1.34
C SER A 49 7.51 -18.76 -0.58
N GLU A 50 8.81 -18.99 -0.84
CA GLU A 50 9.84 -18.18 -0.22
C GLU A 50 9.47 -16.72 -0.49
N ASP A 51 9.49 -15.91 0.56
CA ASP A 51 9.21 -14.49 0.46
C ASP A 51 10.24 -13.84 -0.47
N SER A 52 9.79 -13.37 -1.61
CA SER A 52 10.60 -12.78 -2.66
C SER A 52 9.88 -11.58 -3.27
N PRO A 53 10.55 -10.73 -4.05
CA PRO A 53 9.91 -9.57 -4.69
C PRO A 53 8.71 -9.90 -5.57
N THR A 54 8.58 -11.15 -6.04
CA THR A 54 7.57 -11.58 -7.01
C THR A 54 6.71 -12.75 -6.53
N ALA A 55 6.90 -13.20 -5.29
CA ALA A 55 6.12 -14.28 -4.68
C ALA A 55 6.08 -14.13 -3.16
N GLY A 56 5.03 -14.64 -2.50
CA GLY A 56 4.87 -14.65 -1.05
C GLY A 56 3.60 -13.97 -0.58
N THR A 57 3.51 -13.76 0.74
CA THR A 57 2.39 -13.07 1.38
C THR A 57 2.91 -11.96 2.28
N ILE A 58 2.30 -10.77 2.18
CA ILE A 58 2.61 -9.61 3.04
C ILE A 58 1.32 -9.00 3.59
N HIS A 59 1.34 -8.60 4.87
CA HIS A 59 0.29 -7.77 5.47
C HIS A 59 0.73 -6.32 5.45
N ILE A 60 -0.13 -5.46 4.91
CA ILE A 60 0.08 -4.02 4.84
C ILE A 60 -1.12 -3.27 5.40
N SER A 61 -0.87 -2.12 6.04
CA SER A 61 -1.93 -1.21 6.46
C SER A 61 -1.84 0.09 5.66
N ILE A 62 -2.97 0.55 5.15
CA ILE A 62 -3.05 1.70 4.26
C ILE A 62 -4.05 2.71 4.83
N ASP A 63 -3.65 3.97 4.88
CA ASP A 63 -4.58 5.05 5.17
C ASP A 63 -5.76 5.03 4.19
N GLU A 64 -6.96 5.01 4.72
CA GLU A 64 -8.21 4.87 3.97
C GLU A 64 -8.36 5.95 2.89
N SER A 65 -7.78 7.13 3.10
CA SER A 65 -7.79 8.21 2.12
C SER A 65 -7.18 7.81 0.76
N PHE A 66 -6.30 6.80 0.74
CA PHE A 66 -5.63 6.33 -0.46
C PHE A 66 -6.22 5.05 -1.04
N LYS A 67 -7.30 4.53 -0.44
CA LYS A 67 -7.90 3.24 -0.82
C LYS A 67 -8.11 3.08 -2.33
N PRO A 68 -8.77 3.99 -3.06
CA PRO A 68 -9.09 3.76 -4.47
C PRO A 68 -7.84 3.56 -5.34
N VAL A 69 -6.82 4.39 -5.18
CA VAL A 69 -5.59 4.29 -5.98
C VAL A 69 -4.75 3.08 -5.57
N MET A 70 -4.77 2.71 -4.29
CA MET A 70 -4.00 1.56 -3.81
C MET A 70 -4.65 0.23 -4.18
N GLU A 71 -5.97 0.14 -4.29
CA GLU A 71 -6.65 -1.03 -4.85
C GLU A 71 -6.22 -1.28 -6.31
N GLU A 72 -6.10 -0.25 -7.13
CA GLU A 72 -5.59 -0.38 -8.50
C GLU A 72 -4.09 -0.75 -8.53
N GLN A 73 -3.26 -0.21 -7.62
CA GLN A 73 -1.85 -0.61 -7.48
C GLN A 73 -1.73 -2.12 -7.21
N ILE A 74 -2.47 -2.62 -6.23
CA ILE A 74 -2.44 -4.02 -5.82
C ILE A 74 -2.98 -4.94 -6.92
N LYS A 75 -4.08 -4.57 -7.57
CA LYS A 75 -4.68 -5.31 -8.67
C LYS A 75 -3.71 -5.47 -9.84
N VAL A 76 -3.05 -4.39 -10.26
CA VAL A 76 -2.08 -4.43 -11.38
C VAL A 76 -0.80 -5.16 -10.95
N HIS A 77 -0.34 -4.99 -9.70
CA HIS A 77 0.78 -5.74 -9.16
C HIS A 77 0.49 -7.25 -9.19
N HIS A 78 -0.65 -7.69 -8.66
CA HIS A 78 -1.04 -9.11 -8.67
C HIS A 78 -1.19 -9.67 -10.09
N SER A 79 -1.72 -8.89 -11.03
CA SER A 79 -1.78 -9.28 -12.45
C SER A 79 -0.39 -9.48 -13.06
N SER A 80 0.61 -8.71 -12.61
CA SER A 80 2.01 -8.82 -13.06
C SER A 80 2.77 -9.94 -12.35
N PHE A 81 2.42 -10.23 -11.10
CA PHE A 81 3.06 -11.22 -10.22
C PHE A 81 2.01 -12.10 -9.52
N PRO A 82 1.45 -13.11 -10.24
CA PRO A 82 0.32 -13.93 -9.74
C PRO A 82 0.60 -14.72 -8.48
N ASN A 83 1.88 -14.99 -8.16
CA ASN A 83 2.29 -15.72 -6.96
C ASN A 83 2.39 -14.83 -5.71
N THR A 84 1.92 -13.59 -5.77
CA THR A 84 1.94 -12.66 -4.66
C THR A 84 0.56 -12.53 -4.00
N LYS A 85 0.54 -12.41 -2.68
CA LYS A 85 -0.67 -12.12 -1.91
C LYS A 85 -0.40 -10.92 -1.00
N ILE A 86 -1.01 -9.78 -1.32
CA ILE A 86 -0.96 -8.57 -0.50
C ILE A 86 -2.27 -8.49 0.29
N GLU A 87 -2.21 -8.73 1.60
CA GLU A 87 -3.34 -8.63 2.52
C GLU A 87 -3.39 -7.22 3.09
N VAL A 88 -4.48 -6.49 2.83
CA VAL A 88 -4.60 -5.08 3.13
C VAL A 88 -5.59 -4.81 4.24
N SER A 89 -5.22 -3.93 5.17
CA SER A 89 -6.13 -3.30 6.12
C SER A 89 -6.22 -1.81 5.82
N TYR A 90 -7.39 -1.34 5.40
CA TYR A 90 -7.66 0.09 5.25
C TYR A 90 -8.11 0.66 6.58
N LYS A 91 -7.37 1.62 7.12
CA LYS A 91 -7.55 2.15 8.48
C LYS A 91 -7.27 3.65 8.53
N SER A 92 -7.44 4.25 9.70
CA SER A 92 -6.94 5.60 9.95
C SER A 92 -5.41 5.63 9.96
N GLU A 93 -4.80 6.77 9.65
CA GLU A 93 -3.34 6.94 9.67
C GLU A 93 -2.73 6.54 11.01
N ALA A 94 -3.36 6.91 12.13
CA ALA A 94 -2.88 6.55 13.45
C ALA A 94 -2.92 5.02 13.70
N ASP A 95 -3.93 4.33 13.17
CA ASP A 95 -4.00 2.87 13.23
C ASP A 95 -2.95 2.20 12.36
N CYS A 96 -2.64 2.76 11.18
CA CYS A 96 -1.54 2.29 10.34
C CYS A 96 -0.20 2.36 11.09
N PHE A 97 0.09 3.45 11.81
CA PHE A 97 1.30 3.55 12.63
C PHE A 97 1.30 2.58 13.81
N ARG A 98 0.14 2.28 14.41
CA ARG A 98 0.03 1.22 15.44
C ARG A 98 0.28 -0.17 14.87
N ASP A 99 -0.25 -0.45 13.70
CA ASP A 99 -0.01 -1.72 13.01
C ASP A 99 1.48 -1.88 12.63
N LEU A 100 2.15 -0.80 12.22
CA LEU A 100 3.57 -0.83 11.89
C LEU A 100 4.44 -1.29 13.07
N GLN A 101 4.00 -1.07 14.31
CA GLN A 101 4.69 -1.56 15.51
C GLN A 101 4.53 -3.08 15.72
N GLN A 102 3.56 -3.72 15.03
CA GLN A 102 3.34 -5.16 15.10
C GLN A 102 4.24 -5.89 14.09
N ASP A 103 4.77 -7.05 14.49
CA ASP A 103 5.65 -7.85 13.62
C ASP A 103 4.93 -8.37 12.36
N SER A 104 3.62 -8.55 12.45
CA SER A 104 2.79 -9.01 11.32
C SER A 104 2.69 -8.00 10.18
N THR A 105 2.81 -6.69 10.45
CA THR A 105 2.69 -5.63 9.44
C THR A 105 4.07 -5.18 9.01
N ARG A 106 4.44 -5.42 7.78
CA ARG A 106 5.75 -5.06 7.23
C ARG A 106 5.77 -3.72 6.50
N MET A 107 4.63 -3.26 6.00
CA MET A 107 4.54 -2.00 5.25
C MET A 107 3.29 -1.22 5.63
N VAL A 108 3.41 0.11 5.65
CA VAL A 108 2.26 1.00 5.69
C VAL A 108 2.34 2.07 4.60
N ILE A 109 1.18 2.54 4.14
CA ILE A 109 1.04 3.67 3.21
C ILE A 109 0.25 4.76 3.92
N VAL A 110 0.88 5.92 4.12
CA VAL A 110 0.41 7.01 4.99
C VAL A 110 0.73 8.38 4.38
N ALA A 111 0.22 9.46 4.99
CA ALA A 111 0.39 10.83 4.48
C ALA A 111 1.58 11.59 5.10
N ARG A 112 2.46 10.90 5.81
CA ARG A 112 3.70 11.48 6.37
C ARG A 112 4.77 10.40 6.56
N GLY A 113 6.01 10.80 6.58
CA GLY A 113 7.12 9.95 7.01
C GLY A 113 7.16 9.76 8.53
N LEU A 114 8.16 9.01 8.98
CA LEU A 114 8.48 8.86 10.41
C LEU A 114 8.98 10.20 10.98
N ASN A 115 8.58 10.50 12.20
CA ASN A 115 9.24 11.54 12.98
C ASN A 115 10.51 10.96 13.65
N LYS A 116 11.36 11.83 14.22
CA LYS A 116 12.62 11.41 14.81
C LYS A 116 12.47 10.39 15.95
N GLN A 117 11.42 10.47 16.74
CA GLN A 117 11.17 9.54 17.84
C GLN A 117 10.74 8.16 17.31
N GLU A 118 9.87 8.14 16.31
CA GLU A 118 9.43 6.92 15.62
C GLU A 118 10.59 6.24 14.89
N ASP A 119 11.43 7.00 14.21
CA ASP A 119 12.60 6.51 13.49
C ASP A 119 13.60 5.84 14.48
N THR A 120 13.96 6.54 15.55
CA THR A 120 14.81 5.99 16.63
C THR A 120 14.20 4.75 17.29
N PHE A 121 12.87 4.74 17.48
CA PHE A 121 12.17 3.57 18.05
C PHE A 121 12.35 2.34 17.16
N PHE A 122 12.11 2.48 15.85
CA PHE A 122 12.25 1.37 14.91
C PHE A 122 13.69 0.93 14.72
N GLU A 123 14.66 1.86 14.67
CA GLU A 123 16.08 1.51 14.61
C GLU A 123 16.50 0.64 15.81
N ASN A 124 16.06 1.01 17.00
CA ASN A 124 16.36 0.24 18.22
C ASN A 124 15.67 -1.14 18.25
N GLN A 125 14.44 -1.22 17.74
CA GLN A 125 13.66 -2.46 17.73
C GLN A 125 14.17 -3.45 16.67
N LEU A 126 14.52 -2.96 15.47
CA LEU A 126 14.82 -3.80 14.33
C LEU A 126 16.32 -4.03 14.13
N SER A 127 17.20 -3.24 14.76
CA SER A 127 18.66 -3.25 14.52
C SER A 127 19.06 -2.93 13.08
N TYR A 128 18.16 -2.34 12.29
CA TYR A 128 18.40 -1.81 10.95
C TYR A 128 17.43 -0.64 10.68
N PRO A 129 17.79 0.30 9.79
CA PRO A 129 16.93 1.44 9.47
C PRO A 129 15.70 1.00 8.67
N VAL A 130 14.55 1.56 9.01
CA VAL A 130 13.31 1.40 8.25
C VAL A 130 13.43 2.17 6.93
N GLN A 131 13.00 1.56 5.84
CA GLN A 131 12.96 2.22 4.54
C GLN A 131 11.65 3.01 4.40
N TYR A 132 11.74 4.29 4.08
CA TYR A 132 10.55 5.08 3.75
C TYR A 132 10.84 6.15 2.71
N GLY A 133 9.82 6.60 2.02
CA GLY A 133 9.94 7.63 1.00
C GLY A 133 8.63 7.99 0.35
N GLU A 134 8.66 9.09 -0.38
CA GLU A 134 7.51 9.58 -1.12
C GLU A 134 7.32 8.78 -2.42
N ILE A 135 6.06 8.36 -2.67
CA ILE A 135 5.68 7.64 -3.89
C ILE A 135 4.71 8.44 -4.77
N ALA A 136 3.96 9.37 -4.18
CA ALA A 136 3.07 10.27 -4.89
C ALA A 136 2.77 11.52 -4.04
N TYR A 137 2.10 12.51 -4.66
CA TYR A 137 1.48 13.62 -3.95
C TYR A 137 -0.02 13.60 -4.19
N ASP A 138 -0.77 13.61 -3.10
CA ASP A 138 -2.22 13.69 -3.03
C ASP A 138 -2.65 15.13 -2.69
N ALA A 139 -3.95 15.38 -2.75
CA ALA A 139 -4.55 16.61 -2.26
C ALA A 139 -5.72 16.32 -1.34
N VAL A 140 -5.81 17.03 -0.23
CA VAL A 140 -7.04 17.11 0.56
C VAL A 140 -8.01 18.02 -0.20
N THR A 141 -9.03 17.42 -0.78
CA THR A 141 -9.97 18.08 -1.68
C THR A 141 -11.21 18.52 -0.91
N ILE A 142 -11.60 19.78 -1.06
CA ILE A 142 -12.87 20.28 -0.56
C ILE A 142 -13.96 19.86 -1.53
N ILE A 143 -14.97 19.17 -1.03
CA ILE A 143 -16.19 18.84 -1.77
C ILE A 143 -17.37 19.62 -1.22
N ILE A 144 -18.22 20.08 -2.11
CA ILE A 144 -19.43 20.85 -1.80
C ILE A 144 -20.60 20.22 -2.55
N ASN A 145 -21.81 20.34 -2.00
CA ASN A 145 -23.01 19.91 -2.70
C ASN A 145 -23.16 20.64 -4.05
N LYS A 146 -23.74 19.97 -5.05
CA LYS A 146 -23.96 20.53 -6.38
C LYS A 146 -24.79 21.83 -6.37
N ALA A 147 -25.75 21.93 -5.43
CA ALA A 147 -26.58 23.13 -5.21
C ALA A 147 -25.90 24.17 -4.30
N GLY A 148 -24.73 23.87 -3.72
CA GLY A 148 -23.98 24.76 -2.86
C GLY A 148 -23.50 26.01 -3.63
N LYS A 149 -23.70 27.17 -3.06
CA LYS A 149 -23.38 28.45 -3.72
C LYS A 149 -21.92 28.87 -3.56
N ASP A 150 -21.27 28.37 -2.53
CA ASP A 150 -19.94 28.78 -2.12
C ASP A 150 -18.88 27.73 -2.48
N SER A 151 -18.06 28.09 -3.46
CA SER A 151 -17.04 27.17 -4.02
C SER A 151 -15.61 27.68 -3.88
N VAL A 152 -15.41 28.87 -3.27
CA VAL A 152 -14.09 29.52 -3.17
C VAL A 152 -13.70 29.67 -1.70
N PHE A 153 -12.51 29.17 -1.36
CA PHE A 153 -12.03 29.09 0.01
C PHE A 153 -10.64 29.72 0.17
N THR A 154 -10.56 30.78 1.00
CA THR A 154 -9.31 31.27 1.55
C THR A 154 -8.93 30.45 2.79
N PHE A 155 -7.66 30.48 3.20
CA PHE A 155 -7.23 29.85 4.46
C PHE A 155 -7.93 30.46 5.68
N GLU A 156 -8.16 31.78 5.67
CA GLU A 156 -8.91 32.44 6.74
C GLU A 156 -10.35 31.94 6.83
N LYS A 157 -11.03 31.82 5.67
CA LYS A 157 -12.39 31.29 5.60
C LYS A 157 -12.44 29.81 6.07
N LEU A 158 -11.51 28.99 5.61
CA LEU A 158 -11.41 27.60 6.07
C LEU A 158 -11.21 27.53 7.58
N ARG A 159 -10.34 28.39 8.14
CA ARG A 159 -10.13 28.43 9.58
C ARG A 159 -11.42 28.77 10.34
N LYS A 160 -12.18 29.77 9.89
CA LYS A 160 -13.48 30.16 10.49
C LYS A 160 -14.50 29.01 10.42
N ILE A 161 -14.55 28.32 9.27
CA ILE A 161 -15.44 27.16 9.09
C ILE A 161 -15.04 26.02 10.03
N LEU A 162 -13.76 25.63 10.02
CA LEU A 162 -13.26 24.49 10.78
C LEU A 162 -13.26 24.73 12.30
N SER A 163 -13.16 25.98 12.75
CA SER A 163 -13.24 26.34 14.18
C SER A 163 -14.67 26.56 14.69
N GLY A 164 -15.70 26.38 13.83
CA GLY A 164 -17.11 26.51 14.22
C GLY A 164 -17.61 27.95 14.30
N GLN A 165 -16.92 28.93 13.69
CA GLN A 165 -17.34 30.34 13.64
C GLN A 165 -18.37 30.59 12.55
N THR A 166 -18.79 29.59 11.81
CA THR A 166 -19.81 29.65 10.75
C THR A 166 -20.84 28.54 10.96
N ALA A 167 -22.04 28.74 10.39
CA ALA A 167 -23.09 27.71 10.41
C ALA A 167 -22.88 26.53 9.44
N THR A 168 -21.79 26.56 8.67
CA THR A 168 -21.47 25.49 7.70
C THR A 168 -21.20 24.18 8.40
N THR A 169 -21.93 23.12 8.03
CA THR A 169 -21.60 21.77 8.50
C THR A 169 -20.37 21.24 7.77
N VAL A 170 -19.42 20.72 8.52
CA VAL A 170 -18.19 20.12 8.00
C VAL A 170 -18.25 18.62 8.18
N VAL A 171 -18.06 17.84 7.12
CA VAL A 171 -18.04 16.38 7.15
C VAL A 171 -16.63 15.88 6.90
N MET A 172 -16.10 15.05 7.82
CA MET A 172 -14.76 14.47 7.75
C MET A 172 -14.80 12.94 7.90
N ASP A 173 -13.80 12.26 7.39
CA ASP A 173 -13.62 10.80 7.39
C ASP A 173 -13.22 10.20 8.75
N GLY A 174 -13.50 10.88 9.84
CA GLY A 174 -13.21 10.46 11.21
C GLY A 174 -13.12 11.63 12.17
N ASN A 175 -12.92 11.33 13.46
CA ASN A 175 -12.90 12.34 14.53
C ASN A 175 -11.51 12.95 14.81
N SER A 176 -10.43 12.15 14.73
CA SER A 176 -9.10 12.62 15.14
C SER A 176 -7.93 11.83 14.59
N ALA A 177 -8.15 10.63 14.08
CA ALA A 177 -7.10 9.65 13.80
C ALA A 177 -6.71 9.54 12.32
N THR A 178 -7.50 10.15 11.40
CA THR A 178 -7.25 10.08 9.95
C THR A 178 -6.20 11.10 9.54
N SER A 179 -5.52 10.84 8.42
CA SER A 179 -4.55 11.78 7.86
C SER A 179 -5.20 13.08 7.40
N THR A 180 -6.44 13.04 6.91
CA THR A 180 -7.19 14.22 6.48
C THR A 180 -7.45 15.17 7.68
N VAL A 181 -7.95 14.61 8.78
CA VAL A 181 -8.23 15.36 10.02
C VAL A 181 -6.93 15.94 10.60
N ARG A 182 -5.87 15.12 10.73
CA ARG A 182 -4.56 15.61 11.18
C ARG A 182 -4.03 16.73 10.30
N TYR A 183 -4.03 16.52 8.97
CA TYR A 183 -3.51 17.50 8.01
C TYR A 183 -4.23 18.84 8.11
N LEU A 184 -5.56 18.84 8.17
CA LEU A 184 -6.34 20.08 8.28
C LEU A 184 -6.13 20.79 9.62
N ARG A 185 -6.06 20.04 10.72
CA ARG A 185 -5.75 20.60 12.04
C ARG A 185 -4.38 21.28 12.06
N ASP A 186 -3.38 20.60 11.52
CA ASP A 186 -2.00 21.10 11.54
C ASP A 186 -1.81 22.28 10.57
N THR A 187 -2.37 22.19 9.36
CA THR A 187 -2.17 23.18 8.28
C THR A 187 -3.07 24.40 8.40
N ILE A 188 -4.34 24.23 8.77
CA ILE A 188 -5.34 25.30 8.80
C ILE A 188 -5.55 25.84 10.21
N LEU A 189 -5.71 24.96 11.19
CA LEU A 189 -5.99 25.33 12.59
C LEU A 189 -4.74 25.51 13.43
N HIS A 190 -3.54 25.17 12.93
CA HIS A 190 -2.26 25.24 13.64
C HIS A 190 -2.30 24.56 15.01
N GLY A 191 -2.92 23.37 15.05
CA GLY A 191 -3.06 22.55 16.25
C GLY A 191 -4.31 22.85 17.10
N ALA A 192 -5.07 23.91 16.81
CA ALA A 192 -6.30 24.22 17.54
C ALA A 192 -7.40 23.14 17.28
N PRO A 193 -8.33 22.95 18.23
CA PRO A 193 -9.42 21.99 18.06
C PRO A 193 -10.41 22.41 16.99
N PHE A 194 -11.10 21.43 16.41
CA PHE A 194 -12.25 21.67 15.52
C PHE A 194 -13.46 22.18 16.29
N GLY A 195 -14.32 22.92 15.61
CA GLY A 195 -15.60 23.38 16.14
C GLY A 195 -16.64 22.27 16.24
N SER A 196 -17.74 22.55 16.95
CA SER A 196 -18.87 21.62 17.12
C SER A 196 -19.68 21.37 15.84
N ASN A 197 -19.45 22.14 14.77
CA ASN A 197 -20.03 21.96 13.46
C ASN A 197 -19.35 20.88 12.61
N VAL A 198 -18.27 20.27 13.12
CA VAL A 198 -17.57 19.17 12.45
C VAL A 198 -18.20 17.85 12.83
N VAL A 199 -18.65 17.10 11.82
CA VAL A 199 -19.34 15.81 11.95
C VAL A 199 -18.46 14.72 11.33
N ALA A 200 -18.27 13.63 12.07
CA ALA A 200 -17.55 12.48 11.58
C ALA A 200 -18.42 11.61 10.64
N ALA A 201 -17.87 11.22 9.54
CA ALA A 201 -18.35 10.17 8.68
C ALA A 201 -17.59 8.87 8.97
N LYS A 202 -18.10 7.73 8.49
CA LYS A 202 -17.46 6.42 8.68
C LYS A 202 -16.14 6.30 7.91
N ASN A 203 -16.10 6.86 6.72
CA ASN A 203 -15.00 6.80 5.76
C ASN A 203 -15.19 7.91 4.69
N SER A 204 -14.27 8.00 3.75
CA SER A 204 -14.32 9.01 2.66
C SER A 204 -15.54 8.83 1.74
N GLU A 205 -16.02 7.61 1.52
CA GLU A 205 -17.25 7.36 0.75
C GLU A 205 -18.49 7.93 1.46
N ASP A 206 -18.60 7.76 2.77
CA ASP A 206 -19.69 8.33 3.58
C ASP A 206 -19.61 9.86 3.63
N VAL A 207 -18.41 10.45 3.56
CA VAL A 207 -18.24 11.91 3.40
C VAL A 207 -18.88 12.38 2.09
N LEU A 208 -18.56 11.70 0.97
CA LEU A 208 -19.12 12.03 -0.35
C LEU A 208 -20.66 11.93 -0.35
N ALA A 209 -21.21 10.85 0.22
CA ALA A 209 -22.65 10.64 0.32
C ALA A 209 -23.34 11.74 1.15
N LYS A 210 -22.83 12.03 2.35
CA LYS A 210 -23.43 13.07 3.23
C LYS A 210 -23.38 14.47 2.62
N VAL A 211 -22.30 14.84 1.95
CA VAL A 211 -22.20 16.12 1.26
C VAL A 211 -23.15 16.20 0.06
N ALA A 212 -23.33 15.10 -0.67
CA ALA A 212 -24.27 15.03 -1.78
C ALA A 212 -25.73 15.23 -1.35
N GLU A 213 -26.09 14.93 -0.10
CA GLU A 213 -27.44 15.05 0.45
C GLU A 213 -27.72 16.42 1.08
N ARG A 214 -26.67 17.21 1.45
CA ARG A 214 -26.80 18.43 2.23
C ARG A 214 -26.20 19.64 1.54
N ALA A 215 -27.04 20.59 1.12
CA ALA A 215 -26.60 21.81 0.43
C ALA A 215 -25.77 22.77 1.31
N ASP A 216 -25.89 22.68 2.64
CA ASP A 216 -25.19 23.49 3.65
C ASP A 216 -23.87 22.85 4.14
N ALA A 217 -23.53 21.67 3.63
CA ALA A 217 -22.36 20.93 4.05
C ALA A 217 -21.19 21.08 3.08
N ILE A 218 -19.98 21.10 3.64
CA ILE A 218 -18.73 20.84 2.94
C ILE A 218 -18.09 19.57 3.50
N GLY A 219 -17.30 18.89 2.67
CA GLY A 219 -16.53 17.73 3.10
C GLY A 219 -15.10 17.77 2.63
N PHE A 220 -14.27 16.90 3.21
CA PHE A 220 -12.86 16.77 2.86
C PHE A 220 -12.54 15.30 2.56
N VAL A 221 -11.99 15.04 1.37
CA VAL A 221 -11.55 13.71 0.94
C VAL A 221 -10.21 13.78 0.22
N GLY A 222 -9.46 12.68 0.17
CA GLY A 222 -8.29 12.58 -0.70
C GLY A 222 -8.68 12.66 -2.18
N LEU A 223 -7.83 13.25 -3.01
CA LEU A 223 -8.08 13.38 -4.46
C LEU A 223 -8.26 11.99 -5.12
N SER A 224 -7.63 10.94 -4.59
CA SER A 224 -7.79 9.57 -5.07
C SER A 224 -9.25 9.08 -5.12
N TRP A 225 -10.15 9.67 -4.33
CA TRP A 225 -11.58 9.31 -4.28
C TRP A 225 -12.42 9.91 -5.41
N ILE A 226 -11.90 10.92 -6.10
CA ILE A 226 -12.63 11.69 -7.13
C ILE A 226 -11.76 12.10 -8.33
N GLY A 227 -10.50 11.69 -8.36
CA GLY A 227 -9.52 12.14 -9.36
C GLY A 227 -9.44 11.27 -10.62
N ASP A 228 -9.94 10.04 -10.60
CA ASP A 228 -9.92 9.13 -11.75
C ASP A 228 -11.10 9.39 -12.69
N SER A 229 -10.83 10.08 -13.79
CA SER A 229 -11.82 10.41 -14.83
C SER A 229 -12.32 9.20 -15.62
N TYR A 230 -11.79 8.01 -15.38
CA TYR A 230 -12.22 6.74 -16.03
C TYR A 230 -12.96 5.83 -15.05
N ASN A 231 -13.03 6.18 -13.77
CA ASN A 231 -13.74 5.40 -12.75
C ASN A 231 -15.21 5.82 -12.71
N ALA A 232 -16.12 4.88 -13.07
CA ALA A 232 -17.55 5.15 -13.14
C ALA A 232 -18.16 5.63 -11.82
N THR A 233 -17.73 5.03 -10.68
CA THR A 233 -18.20 5.42 -9.34
C THR A 233 -17.79 6.85 -8.99
N GLN A 234 -16.54 7.23 -9.29
CA GLN A 234 -16.06 8.59 -9.04
C GLN A 234 -16.78 9.62 -9.93
N LEU A 235 -17.09 9.27 -11.17
CA LEU A 235 -17.89 10.11 -12.06
C LEU A 235 -19.32 10.32 -11.52
N GLU A 236 -19.95 9.29 -10.93
CA GLU A 236 -21.25 9.43 -10.29
C GLU A 236 -21.22 10.38 -9.06
N TYR A 237 -20.14 10.36 -8.28
CA TYR A 237 -19.97 11.37 -7.20
C TYR A 237 -19.85 12.77 -7.78
N LEU A 238 -19.08 12.98 -8.83
CA LEU A 238 -18.88 14.29 -9.47
C LEU A 238 -20.16 14.87 -10.12
N LYS A 239 -21.19 14.05 -10.35
CA LYS A 239 -22.52 14.54 -10.74
C LYS A 239 -23.26 15.19 -9.57
N LYS A 240 -22.98 14.79 -8.34
CA LYS A 240 -23.69 15.21 -7.12
C LYS A 240 -22.94 16.28 -6.31
N VAL A 241 -21.61 16.34 -6.48
CA VAL A 241 -20.76 17.28 -5.76
C VAL A 241 -19.91 18.12 -6.72
N ASN A 242 -19.46 19.29 -6.26
CA ASN A 242 -18.46 20.12 -6.90
C ASN A 242 -17.17 20.15 -6.07
N LEU A 243 -16.04 20.48 -6.72
CA LEU A 243 -14.76 20.65 -6.04
C LEU A 243 -14.57 22.14 -5.68
N GLY A 244 -14.18 22.40 -4.45
CA GLY A 244 -13.84 23.72 -3.97
C GLY A 244 -12.53 24.23 -4.59
N LEU A 245 -12.47 25.52 -4.83
CA LEU A 245 -11.26 26.25 -5.21
C LEU A 245 -10.58 26.76 -3.94
N VAL A 246 -9.29 26.51 -3.80
CA VAL A 246 -8.50 26.93 -2.64
C VAL A 246 -7.51 28.01 -3.04
N GLU A 247 -7.37 29.00 -2.18
CA GLU A 247 -6.40 30.08 -2.32
C GLU A 247 -4.98 29.54 -2.53
N CYS A 248 -4.29 30.07 -3.54
CA CYS A 248 -2.88 29.77 -3.76
C CYS A 248 -2.01 30.64 -2.85
N THR A 249 -1.54 30.06 -1.75
CA THR A 249 -0.71 30.79 -0.76
C THR A 249 0.73 31.01 -1.20
N LYS A 250 1.21 30.31 -2.23
CA LYS A 250 2.59 30.35 -2.75
C LYS A 250 2.70 31.04 -4.11
N CYS A 251 1.59 31.52 -4.68
CA CYS A 251 1.61 32.22 -5.95
C CYS A 251 2.10 33.66 -5.75
N GLU A 252 2.85 34.20 -6.72
CA GLU A 252 3.31 35.60 -6.72
C GLU A 252 2.13 36.57 -6.79
N GLU A 253 1.16 36.26 -7.65
CA GLU A 253 -0.07 37.02 -7.79
C GLU A 253 -1.06 36.62 -6.70
N LYS A 254 -1.53 37.60 -5.94
CA LYS A 254 -2.55 37.42 -4.88
C LYS A 254 -3.95 37.28 -5.48
N GLY A 255 -4.80 36.53 -4.78
CA GLY A 255 -6.19 36.29 -5.20
C GLY A 255 -6.36 35.25 -6.26
N LEU A 256 -5.32 34.42 -6.53
CA LEU A 256 -5.43 33.24 -7.33
C LEU A 256 -5.97 32.08 -6.51
N TYR A 257 -6.87 31.32 -7.13
CA TYR A 257 -7.46 30.11 -6.56
C TYR A 257 -7.24 28.93 -7.47
N ALA A 258 -6.93 27.80 -6.91
CA ALA A 258 -6.67 26.59 -7.65
C ALA A 258 -7.67 25.48 -7.31
N ARG A 259 -8.08 24.71 -8.33
CA ARG A 259 -8.76 23.43 -8.18
C ARG A 259 -7.71 22.34 -7.97
N PRO A 260 -7.98 21.29 -7.18
CA PRO A 260 -7.08 20.14 -7.08
C PRO A 260 -6.95 19.46 -8.45
N SER A 261 -5.74 19.39 -8.96
CA SER A 261 -5.37 18.70 -10.18
C SER A 261 -3.87 18.42 -10.19
N GLN A 262 -3.43 17.47 -10.99
CA GLN A 262 -1.99 17.18 -11.12
C GLN A 262 -1.18 18.42 -11.49
N ALA A 263 -1.71 19.25 -12.38
CA ALA A 263 -1.03 20.47 -12.82
C ALA A 263 -0.88 21.50 -11.68
N THR A 264 -1.92 21.72 -10.88
CA THR A 264 -1.91 22.69 -9.78
C THR A 264 -1.14 22.19 -8.56
N ILE A 265 -1.17 20.85 -8.30
CA ILE A 265 -0.38 20.22 -7.25
C ILE A 265 1.11 20.26 -7.61
N SER A 266 1.49 19.84 -8.80
CA SER A 266 2.91 19.81 -9.24
C SER A 266 3.55 21.19 -9.31
N ARG A 267 2.76 22.25 -9.53
CA ARG A 267 3.21 23.64 -9.53
C ARG A 267 3.16 24.30 -8.16
N GLY A 268 2.70 23.59 -7.10
CA GLY A 268 2.51 24.14 -5.78
C GLY A 268 1.39 25.19 -5.68
N GLN A 269 0.50 25.25 -6.67
CA GLN A 269 -0.62 26.20 -6.71
C GLN A 269 -1.80 25.75 -5.84
N TYR A 270 -2.06 24.44 -5.74
CA TYR A 270 -3.06 23.91 -4.83
C TYR A 270 -2.46 23.73 -3.43
N ALA A 271 -2.88 24.56 -2.50
CA ALA A 271 -2.20 24.70 -1.21
C ALA A 271 -2.46 23.53 -0.24
N LEU A 272 -3.54 22.73 -0.43
CA LEU A 272 -3.84 21.57 0.41
C LEU A 272 -3.29 20.26 -0.18
N SER A 273 -2.09 20.29 -0.72
CA SER A 273 -1.37 19.09 -1.20
C SER A 273 -0.55 18.44 -0.10
N ARG A 274 -0.47 17.12 -0.13
CA ARG A 274 0.26 16.31 0.86
C ARG A 274 1.00 15.16 0.19
N PRO A 275 2.13 14.70 0.74
CA PRO A 275 2.82 13.52 0.22
C PRO A 275 2.08 12.24 0.56
N VAL A 276 2.33 11.18 -0.22
CA VAL A 276 1.99 9.80 0.07
C VAL A 276 3.29 9.06 0.30
N TYR A 277 3.47 8.49 1.50
CA TYR A 277 4.66 7.76 1.91
C TYR A 277 4.39 6.26 1.96
N TYR A 278 5.39 5.47 1.58
CA TYR A 278 5.54 4.12 2.08
C TYR A 278 6.50 4.10 3.26
N ILE A 279 6.27 3.21 4.21
CA ILE A 279 7.20 2.89 5.31
C ILE A 279 7.29 1.37 5.37
N LEU A 280 8.49 0.83 5.20
CA LEU A 280 8.75 -0.60 5.00
C LEU A 280 9.76 -1.13 6.01
N LYS A 281 9.37 -2.13 6.80
CA LYS A 281 10.23 -2.87 7.74
C LYS A 281 10.77 -4.13 7.07
N GLU A 282 11.65 -4.00 6.11
CA GLU A 282 12.38 -5.13 5.50
C GLU A 282 13.87 -4.81 5.43
N ASN A 283 14.71 -5.75 5.90
CA ASN A 283 16.16 -5.70 5.77
C ASN A 283 16.69 -6.58 4.61
N ALA A 284 15.85 -7.40 4.04
CA ALA A 284 16.14 -8.28 2.92
C ALA A 284 15.15 -8.05 1.78
N THR A 285 15.49 -8.51 0.60
CA THR A 285 14.66 -8.32 -0.60
C THR A 285 13.48 -9.30 -0.58
N GLY A 286 12.36 -8.88 0.01
CA GLY A 286 11.10 -9.63 0.09
C GLY A 286 9.97 -9.00 -0.76
N LEU A 287 8.74 -9.46 -0.56
CA LEU A 287 7.57 -8.99 -1.28
C LEU A 287 7.26 -7.51 -1.01
N GLY A 288 7.54 -7.01 0.20
CA GLY A 288 7.40 -5.59 0.51
C GLY A 288 8.31 -4.72 -0.35
N THR A 289 9.58 -5.10 -0.49
CA THR A 289 10.53 -4.45 -1.41
C THR A 289 10.06 -4.57 -2.86
N GLY A 290 9.53 -5.72 -3.28
CA GLY A 290 8.96 -5.93 -4.62
C GLY A 290 7.79 -4.97 -4.90
N PHE A 291 6.85 -4.84 -3.97
CA PHE A 291 5.71 -3.95 -4.11
C PHE A 291 6.10 -2.46 -4.04
N MET A 292 7.02 -2.09 -3.17
CA MET A 292 7.59 -0.73 -3.11
C MET A 292 8.26 -0.35 -4.45
N ASN A 293 9.07 -1.25 -5.02
CA ASN A 293 9.69 -1.04 -6.32
C ASN A 293 8.64 -0.90 -7.42
N PHE A 294 7.60 -1.76 -7.43
CA PHE A 294 6.51 -1.66 -8.40
C PHE A 294 5.84 -0.28 -8.35
N MET A 295 5.49 0.21 -7.15
CA MET A 295 4.89 1.53 -6.98
C MET A 295 5.81 2.69 -7.40
N SER A 296 7.12 2.52 -7.23
CA SER A 296 8.14 3.54 -7.53
C SER A 296 8.57 3.57 -9.00
N LEU A 297 8.34 2.48 -9.74
CA LEU A 297 8.68 2.36 -11.15
C LEU A 297 7.51 2.80 -12.05
N GLU A 298 7.74 2.84 -13.35
CA GLU A 298 6.85 3.42 -14.36
C GLU A 298 5.39 2.96 -14.23
N ARG A 299 5.14 1.65 -14.11
CA ARG A 299 3.77 1.12 -14.02
C ARG A 299 3.01 1.67 -12.82
N GLY A 300 3.60 1.59 -11.64
CA GLY A 300 2.97 2.10 -10.42
C GLY A 300 2.79 3.62 -10.46
N GLN A 301 3.77 4.34 -10.99
CA GLN A 301 3.70 5.79 -11.15
C GLN A 301 2.59 6.20 -12.13
N LEU A 302 2.36 5.44 -13.21
CA LEU A 302 1.24 5.66 -14.13
C LEU A 302 -0.12 5.41 -13.48
N ILE A 303 -0.23 4.46 -12.54
CA ILE A 303 -1.46 4.23 -11.78
C ILE A 303 -1.75 5.43 -10.86
N PHE A 304 -0.77 5.96 -10.13
CA PHE A 304 -0.94 7.21 -9.36
C PHE A 304 -1.40 8.35 -10.26
N ARG A 305 -0.78 8.51 -11.43
CA ARG A 305 -1.16 9.53 -12.41
C ARG A 305 -2.60 9.34 -12.87
N ARG A 306 -3.05 8.13 -13.17
CA ARG A 306 -4.43 7.84 -13.56
C ARG A 306 -5.42 8.17 -12.45
N GLY A 307 -5.10 7.84 -11.21
CA GLY A 307 -5.90 8.16 -10.02
C GLY A 307 -5.94 9.65 -9.64
N GLY A 308 -5.37 10.53 -10.49
CA GLY A 308 -5.37 11.98 -10.26
C GLY A 308 -4.21 12.51 -9.40
N LEU A 309 -3.40 11.62 -8.81
CA LEU A 309 -2.27 11.99 -7.98
C LEU A 309 -1.06 12.41 -8.82
N VAL A 310 -0.15 13.17 -8.23
CA VAL A 310 1.14 13.51 -8.86
C VAL A 310 2.16 12.42 -8.52
N PRO A 311 2.68 11.67 -9.49
CA PRO A 311 3.74 10.69 -9.26
C PRO A 311 5.01 11.35 -8.72
N ALA A 312 5.62 10.78 -7.67
CA ALA A 312 6.83 11.36 -7.08
C ALA A 312 8.11 11.01 -7.85
N LYS A 313 8.08 9.93 -8.66
CA LYS A 313 9.25 9.41 -9.39
C LYS A 313 9.18 9.63 -10.91
N MET A 314 8.16 10.34 -11.39
CA MET A 314 8.03 10.73 -12.80
C MET A 314 8.03 12.25 -12.93
N GLY A 315 8.93 12.79 -13.78
CA GLY A 315 8.94 14.22 -14.07
C GLY A 315 7.73 14.65 -14.92
N PHE A 316 7.07 15.73 -14.51
CA PHE A 316 6.08 16.45 -15.33
C PHE A 316 6.79 17.50 -16.18
N THR A 317 7.37 17.10 -17.31
CA THR A 317 7.95 18.06 -18.27
C THR A 317 6.90 18.43 -19.32
N ARG A 318 6.69 19.73 -19.51
CA ARG A 318 5.92 20.25 -20.64
C ARG A 318 6.76 20.05 -21.91
N ARG A 319 6.32 19.14 -22.79
CA ARG A 319 6.91 19.04 -24.16
C ARG A 319 6.27 20.14 -25.00
N THR A 320 7.07 21.11 -25.43
CA THR A 320 6.70 22.03 -26.50
C THR A 320 7.04 21.32 -27.82
N GLY A 321 6.01 20.84 -28.51
CA GLY A 321 6.16 20.34 -29.88
C GLY A 321 5.96 21.48 -30.86
N THR A 322 6.91 21.70 -31.77
CA THR A 322 6.73 22.56 -32.94
C THR A 322 6.23 21.68 -34.08
N ILE A 323 5.01 21.91 -34.54
CA ILE A 323 4.50 21.27 -35.75
C ILE A 323 5.17 22.00 -36.91
N LYS A 324 6.06 21.34 -37.65
CA LYS A 324 6.50 21.82 -38.97
C LYS A 324 5.45 21.46 -39.97
N ASN A 325 4.86 22.47 -40.63
CA ASN A 325 4.05 22.22 -41.79
C ASN A 325 4.95 21.57 -42.86
N ALA A 326 4.52 20.45 -43.42
CA ALA A 326 5.15 19.88 -44.58
C ALA A 326 4.77 20.80 -45.75
N ASP A 327 5.77 21.41 -46.38
CA ASP A 327 5.64 22.11 -47.67
C ASP A 327 5.32 21.12 -48.78
#